data_6f51591d67c1d7c1253efc5f0f7d8e86
#
_entry.id   6f51591d67c1d7c1253efc5f0f7d8e86
#
_cell.length_a   1.000
_cell.length_b   1.000
_cell.length_c   1.000
_cell.angle_alpha   90.00
_cell.angle_beta   90.00
_cell.angle_gamma   90.00
#
_symmetry.space_group_name_H-M   'P 1'
#
loop_
_entity.id
_entity.type
_entity.pdbx_description
1 polymer ?
#
loop_
_entity_poly.entity_id
_entity_poly.type
_entity_poly.pdbx_seq_one_letter_code
_entity_poly.pdbx_strand_id
1 'polypeptide(L)'
;TFRAENSNTARHAAEFWMVEPEIAFADLEDDMELAENMLKYVIKYVMDECPEEMAFFNQFVSKGVLERVKAVAASDFKRLPYTEAIEILLQADKKLW
;
A
#
# COMPACT_ATOMS: atom_id res chain seq x y z
N THR A 1 3.02 14.22 -10.33
CA THR A 1 3.22 15.20 -9.23
C THR A 1 4.21 14.64 -8.22
N PHE A 2 5.00 15.50 -7.66
CA PHE A 2 5.88 15.15 -6.54
C PHE A 2 5.71 16.17 -5.41
N ARG A 3 5.90 15.70 -4.16
CA ARG A 3 5.73 16.51 -2.96
C ARG A 3 6.87 16.26 -1.98
N ALA A 4 7.19 17.29 -1.20
CA ALA A 4 8.13 17.21 -0.09
C ALA A 4 7.41 17.57 1.21
N GLU A 5 7.69 16.82 2.27
CA GLU A 5 7.10 17.03 3.59
C GLU A 5 8.18 16.94 4.67
N ASN A 6 8.08 17.82 5.67
CA ASN A 6 8.93 17.75 6.85
C ASN A 6 8.31 16.78 7.86
N SER A 7 8.52 15.49 7.67
CA SER A 7 7.98 14.43 8.51
C SER A 7 9.06 13.44 8.95
N ASN A 8 8.99 12.98 10.19
CA ASN A 8 9.92 12.03 10.79
C ASN A 8 9.26 10.70 11.17
N THR A 9 8.10 10.38 10.61
CA THR A 9 7.41 9.12 10.91
C THR A 9 7.89 7.99 10.00
N ALA A 10 7.76 6.75 10.46
CA ALA A 10 8.14 5.56 9.69
C ALA A 10 7.28 5.33 8.43
N ARG A 11 6.17 6.06 8.30
CA ARG A 11 5.19 5.89 7.21
C ARG A 11 5.16 7.04 6.23
N HIS A 12 6.02 8.04 6.41
CA HIS A 12 6.07 9.23 5.55
C HIS A 12 7.45 9.39 4.94
N ALA A 13 7.51 9.44 3.63
CA ALA A 13 8.72 9.81 2.91
C ALA A 13 8.86 11.34 2.90
N ALA A 14 10.09 11.82 3.03
CA ALA A 14 10.37 13.26 3.00
C ALA A 14 10.07 13.87 1.62
N GLU A 15 10.28 13.12 0.57
CA GLU A 15 9.94 13.49 -0.81
C GLU A 15 9.41 12.25 -1.54
N PHE A 16 8.39 12.43 -2.35
CA PHE A 16 7.81 11.32 -3.11
C PHE A 16 7.14 11.82 -4.40
N TRP A 17 7.05 10.94 -5.35
CA TRP A 17 6.32 11.14 -6.58
C TRP A 17 4.93 10.52 -6.45
N MET A 18 3.95 11.18 -7.01
CA MET A 18 2.57 10.69 -7.00
C MET A 18 2.22 10.10 -8.36
N VAL A 19 1.58 8.93 -8.34
CA VAL A 19 0.98 8.30 -9.50
C VAL A 19 -0.52 8.55 -9.43
N GLU A 20 -1.05 9.29 -10.38
CA GLU A 20 -2.43 9.78 -10.38
C GLU A 20 -3.14 9.39 -11.68
N PRO A 21 -3.46 8.09 -11.89
CA PRO A 21 -4.10 7.65 -13.13
C PRO A 21 -5.55 8.11 -13.20
N GLU A 22 -5.98 8.49 -14.41
CA GLU A 22 -7.35 8.81 -14.73
C GLU A 22 -7.82 7.90 -15.87
N ILE A 23 -8.98 7.25 -15.71
CA ILE A 23 -9.54 6.35 -16.69
C ILE A 23 -10.93 6.84 -17.13
N ALA A 24 -11.13 6.89 -18.46
CA ALA A 24 -12.41 7.26 -19.03
C ALA A 24 -13.37 6.06 -19.04
N PHE A 25 -14.66 6.35 -19.02
CA PHE A 25 -15.73 5.34 -19.11
C PHE A 25 -15.66 4.25 -18.04
N ALA A 26 -15.20 4.61 -16.85
CA ALA A 26 -15.03 3.71 -15.72
C ALA A 26 -15.84 4.20 -14.50
N ASP A 27 -16.29 3.27 -13.70
CA ASP A 27 -16.96 3.53 -12.43
C ASP A 27 -16.03 3.28 -11.23
N LEU A 28 -16.57 3.34 -10.00
CA LEU A 28 -15.80 3.11 -8.78
C LEU A 28 -15.23 1.69 -8.71
N GLU A 29 -15.98 0.70 -9.18
CA GLU A 29 -15.51 -0.70 -9.19
C GLU A 29 -14.31 -0.87 -10.12
N ASP A 30 -14.36 -0.28 -11.30
CA ASP A 30 -13.24 -0.30 -12.25
C ASP A 30 -12.01 0.39 -11.68
N ASP A 31 -12.19 1.50 -10.97
CA ASP A 31 -11.11 2.25 -10.32
C ASP A 31 -10.47 1.44 -9.18
N MET A 32 -11.27 0.80 -8.35
CA MET A 32 -10.78 -0.09 -7.29
C MET A 32 -10.01 -1.29 -7.86
N GLU A 33 -10.49 -1.88 -8.95
CA GLU A 33 -9.80 -2.97 -9.63
C GLU A 33 -8.46 -2.52 -10.20
N LEU A 34 -8.42 -1.34 -10.82
CA LEU A 34 -7.16 -0.75 -11.31
C LEU A 34 -6.17 -0.53 -10.17
N ALA A 35 -6.62 0.02 -9.05
CA ALA A 35 -5.77 0.26 -7.89
C ALA A 35 -5.19 -1.04 -7.33
N GLU A 36 -6.00 -2.07 -7.19
CA GLU A 36 -5.55 -3.39 -6.73
C GLU A 36 -4.50 -3.99 -7.68
N ASN A 37 -4.79 -4.00 -8.97
CA ASN A 37 -3.89 -4.55 -9.98
C ASN A 37 -2.57 -3.78 -10.06
N MET A 38 -2.63 -2.47 -9.96
CA MET A 38 -1.44 -1.61 -9.96
C MET A 38 -0.54 -1.92 -8.75
N LEU A 39 -1.10 -2.00 -7.55
CA LEU A 39 -0.34 -2.30 -6.34
C LEU A 39 0.30 -3.69 -6.40
N LYS A 40 -0.45 -4.70 -6.83
CA LYS A 40 0.06 -6.06 -7.01
C LYS A 40 1.18 -6.13 -8.05
N TYR A 41 1.01 -5.41 -9.15
CA TYR A 41 2.03 -5.33 -10.20
C TYR A 41 3.32 -4.70 -9.69
N VAL A 42 3.22 -3.57 -8.99
CA VAL A 42 4.39 -2.87 -8.44
C VAL A 42 5.12 -3.73 -7.41
N ILE A 43 4.39 -4.37 -6.49
CA ILE A 43 4.97 -5.27 -5.50
C ILE A 43 5.71 -6.42 -6.19
N LYS A 44 5.07 -7.07 -7.15
CA LYS A 44 5.69 -8.16 -7.90
C LYS A 44 6.95 -7.70 -8.63
N TYR A 45 6.86 -6.57 -9.33
CA TYR A 45 7.99 -6.00 -10.05
C TYR A 45 9.19 -5.75 -9.12
N VAL A 46 8.96 -5.07 -8.00
CA VAL A 46 10.03 -4.76 -7.03
C VAL A 46 10.65 -6.03 -6.45
N MET A 47 9.85 -7.05 -6.17
CA MET A 47 10.36 -8.32 -5.65
C MET A 47 11.18 -9.10 -6.68
N ASP A 48 10.77 -9.06 -7.94
CA ASP A 48 11.45 -9.78 -9.02
C ASP A 48 12.73 -9.05 -9.49
N GLU A 49 12.70 -7.71 -9.57
CA GLU A 49 13.78 -6.90 -10.12
C GLU A 49 14.74 -6.33 -9.07
N CYS A 50 14.30 -6.20 -7.83
CA CYS A 50 15.09 -5.64 -6.73
C CYS A 50 15.19 -6.59 -5.52
N PRO A 51 15.56 -7.87 -5.71
CA PRO A 51 15.57 -8.84 -4.61
C PRO A 51 16.62 -8.52 -3.54
N GLU A 52 17.75 -7.96 -3.92
CA GLU A 52 18.83 -7.62 -2.97
C GLU A 52 18.43 -6.44 -2.08
N GLU A 53 17.84 -5.41 -2.65
CA GLU A 53 17.32 -4.26 -1.93
C GLU A 53 16.18 -4.65 -0.99
N MET A 54 15.29 -5.51 -1.45
CA MET A 54 14.20 -6.03 -0.62
C MET A 54 14.72 -6.85 0.56
N ALA A 55 15.74 -7.66 0.34
CA ALA A 55 16.40 -8.42 1.42
C ALA A 55 17.06 -7.47 2.44
N PHE A 56 17.72 -6.43 1.98
CA PHE A 56 18.31 -5.40 2.83
C PHE A 56 17.26 -4.70 3.69
N PHE A 57 16.16 -4.25 3.08
CA PHE A 57 15.07 -3.62 3.82
C PHE A 57 14.44 -4.54 4.83
N ASN A 58 14.27 -5.81 4.49
CA ASN A 58 13.71 -6.80 5.40
C ASN A 58 14.61 -7.06 6.62
N GLN A 59 15.91 -7.03 6.43
CA GLN A 59 16.88 -7.31 7.49
C GLN A 59 17.16 -6.10 8.38
N PHE A 60 17.34 -4.91 7.80
CA PHE A 60 17.89 -3.75 8.50
C PHE A 60 16.89 -2.61 8.73
N VAL A 61 15.84 -2.49 7.95
CA VAL A 61 14.93 -1.35 8.01
C VAL A 61 13.57 -1.74 8.59
N SER A 62 12.93 -2.77 8.05
CA SER A 62 11.62 -3.22 8.48
C SER A 62 11.53 -4.74 8.44
N LYS A 63 11.81 -5.37 9.56
CA LYS A 63 11.74 -6.84 9.68
C LYS A 63 10.34 -7.35 9.33
N GLY A 64 10.30 -8.37 8.50
CA GLY A 64 9.05 -8.98 8.05
C GLY A 64 8.37 -8.27 6.88
N VAL A 65 8.99 -7.24 6.28
CA VAL A 65 8.42 -6.54 5.13
C VAL A 65 8.18 -7.46 3.94
N LEU A 66 9.08 -8.40 3.68
CA LEU A 66 8.93 -9.37 2.57
C LEU A 66 7.67 -10.22 2.73
N GLU A 67 7.42 -10.73 3.92
CA GLU A 67 6.23 -11.56 4.18
C GLU A 67 4.94 -10.73 4.06
N ARG A 68 4.96 -9.50 4.57
CA ARG A 68 3.81 -8.59 4.46
C ARG A 68 3.46 -8.25 3.03
N VAL A 69 4.43 -7.86 2.21
CA VAL A 69 4.16 -7.51 0.80
C VAL A 69 3.78 -8.72 -0.03
N LYS A 70 4.35 -9.90 0.25
CA LYS A 70 3.92 -11.16 -0.38
C LYS A 70 2.47 -11.49 -0.04
N ALA A 71 2.08 -11.35 1.22
CA ALA A 71 0.71 -11.58 1.66
C ALA A 71 -0.27 -10.61 0.98
N VAL A 72 0.08 -9.34 0.87
CA VAL A 72 -0.73 -8.34 0.16
C VAL A 72 -0.89 -8.70 -1.31
N ALA A 73 0.20 -9.04 -2.00
CA ALA A 73 0.16 -9.40 -3.41
C ALA A 73 -0.65 -10.69 -3.69
N ALA A 74 -0.67 -11.63 -2.75
CA ALA A 74 -1.40 -12.90 -2.87
C ALA A 74 -2.87 -12.81 -2.45
N SER A 75 -3.27 -11.76 -1.73
CA SER A 75 -4.64 -11.60 -1.22
C SER A 75 -5.56 -10.93 -2.24
N ASP A 76 -6.85 -11.19 -2.11
CA ASP A 76 -7.88 -10.38 -2.76
C ASP A 76 -8.18 -9.15 -1.89
N PHE A 77 -8.18 -7.97 -2.49
CA PHE A 77 -8.43 -6.74 -1.75
C PHE A 77 -9.91 -6.64 -1.38
N LYS A 78 -10.17 -6.43 -0.10
CA LYS A 78 -11.54 -6.22 0.35
C LYS A 78 -12.02 -4.82 -0.03
N ARG A 79 -13.24 -4.75 -0.58
CA ARG A 79 -13.96 -3.50 -0.81
C ARG A 79 -14.73 -3.17 0.46
N LEU A 80 -14.29 -2.16 1.19
CA LEU A 80 -14.84 -1.83 2.50
C LEU A 80 -15.54 -0.47 2.46
N PRO A 81 -16.87 -0.41 2.58
CA PRO A 81 -17.59 0.86 2.69
C PRO A 81 -17.16 1.66 3.93
N TYR A 82 -17.24 2.98 3.83
CA TYR A 82 -16.84 3.88 4.91
C TYR A 82 -17.55 3.56 6.24
N THR A 83 -18.85 3.32 6.20
CA THR A 83 -19.64 3.01 7.41
C THR A 83 -19.13 1.75 8.11
N GLU A 84 -18.87 0.68 7.35
CA GLU A 84 -18.29 -0.56 7.90
C GLU A 84 -16.90 -0.33 8.47
N ALA A 85 -16.08 0.47 7.79
CA ALA A 85 -14.76 0.81 8.28
C ALA A 85 -14.82 1.50 9.65
N ILE A 86 -15.74 2.45 9.82
CA ILE A 86 -15.94 3.14 11.10
C ILE A 86 -16.43 2.18 12.18
N GLU A 87 -17.33 1.27 11.87
CA GLU A 87 -17.79 0.25 12.83
C GLU A 87 -16.65 -0.64 13.32
N ILE A 88 -15.82 -1.10 12.42
CA ILE A 88 -14.62 -1.90 12.75
C ILE A 88 -13.66 -1.10 13.65
N LEU A 89 -13.42 0.15 13.30
CA LEU A 89 -12.53 1.02 14.07
C LEU A 89 -13.06 1.32 15.48
N LEU A 90 -14.37 1.49 15.62
CA LEU A 90 -14.98 1.71 16.93
C LEU A 90 -14.88 0.48 17.85
N GLN A 91 -14.81 -0.70 17.28
CA GLN A 91 -14.64 -1.96 18.01
C GLN A 91 -13.18 -2.31 18.29
N ALA A 92 -12.24 -1.67 17.60
CA ALA A 92 -10.81 -1.92 17.76
C ALA A 92 -10.28 -1.38 19.10
N ASP A 93 -9.28 -2.05 19.65
CA ASP A 93 -8.58 -1.57 20.85
C ASP A 93 -7.90 -0.23 20.54
N LYS A 94 -8.16 0.77 21.40
CA LYS A 94 -7.57 2.11 21.29
C LYS A 94 -6.04 2.14 21.25
N LYS A 95 -5.39 1.07 21.65
CA LYS A 95 -3.93 0.92 21.58
C LYS A 95 -3.41 0.73 20.14
N LEU A 96 -4.29 0.49 19.18
CA LEU A 96 -3.93 0.33 17.78
C LEU A 96 -3.92 1.64 16.99
N TRP A 97 -4.23 2.76 17.65
CA TRP A 97 -4.31 4.09 17.03
C TRP A 97 -3.02 4.90 17.26
#